data_a516f6ef485084de99018ab8ce61bf25
#
_entry.id   a516f6ef485084de99018ab8ce61bf25
#
_cell.length_a   1.000
_cell.length_b   1.000
_cell.length_c   1.000
_cell.angle_alpha   90.00
_cell.angle_beta   90.00
_cell.angle_gamma   90.00
#
_symmetry.space_group_name_H-M   'P 1'
#
loop_
_entity.id
_entity.type
_entity.pdbx_description
1 polymer ?
#
loop_
_entity_poly.entity_id
_entity_poly.type
_entity_poly.pdbx_seq_one_letter_code
_entity_poly.pdbx_strand_id
1 'polypeptide(L)'
;MTREELIATLKSLLWENDETKIIVFINSAIAYVNWYTFQNYSLNDLNLIPYDIFMVIIELVKDKYHERVWVESERLSDYSITYTTKDLSNDAKILLDRYRIIYVN
;
A
#
# COMPACT_ATOMS: atom_id res chain seq x y z
N MET A 1 5.93 -11.71 7.88
CA MET A 1 4.46 -11.65 7.82
C MET A 1 3.96 -12.32 6.56
N THR A 2 2.94 -13.15 6.66
CA THR A 2 2.34 -13.80 5.50
C THR A 2 1.28 -12.88 4.88
N ARG A 3 0.86 -13.22 3.66
CA ARG A 3 -0.23 -12.52 2.99
C ARG A 3 -1.51 -12.54 3.84
N GLU A 4 -1.83 -13.69 4.40
CA GLU A 4 -3.02 -13.87 5.23
C GLU A 4 -2.94 -13.02 6.50
N GLU A 5 -1.77 -12.93 7.12
CA GLU A 5 -1.57 -12.09 8.30
C GLU A 5 -1.73 -10.61 7.98
N LEU A 6 -1.20 -10.17 6.85
CA LEU A 6 -1.35 -8.78 6.40
C LEU A 6 -2.82 -8.44 6.17
N ILE A 7 -3.53 -9.30 5.46
CA ILE A 7 -4.95 -9.10 5.18
C ILE A 7 -5.75 -9.08 6.48
N ALA A 8 -5.49 -10.00 7.39
CA ALA A 8 -6.17 -10.05 8.69
C ALA A 8 -5.90 -8.79 9.52
N THR A 9 -4.65 -8.32 9.51
CA THR A 9 -4.27 -7.10 10.21
C THR A 9 -5.05 -5.90 9.67
N LEU A 10 -5.12 -5.76 8.36
CA LEU A 10 -5.83 -4.65 7.73
C LEU A 10 -7.35 -4.74 7.91
N LYS A 11 -7.91 -5.94 7.87
CA LYS A 11 -9.33 -6.12 8.20
C LYS A 11 -9.64 -5.56 9.59
N SER A 12 -8.79 -5.86 10.54
CA SER A 12 -8.95 -5.40 11.92
C SER A 12 -8.76 -3.88 12.02
N LEU A 13 -7.70 -3.35 11.43
CA LEU A 13 -7.40 -1.92 11.48
C LEU A 13 -8.45 -1.07 10.78
N LEU A 14 -9.01 -1.55 9.69
CA LEU A 14 -9.95 -0.81 8.85
C LEU A 14 -11.40 -1.15 9.17
N TRP A 15 -11.65 -2.13 10.02
CA TRP A 15 -12.99 -2.64 10.33
C TRP A 15 -13.72 -3.08 9.05
N GLU A 16 -12.96 -3.67 8.12
CA GLU A 16 -13.44 -4.08 6.81
C GLU A 16 -13.43 -5.60 6.68
N ASN A 17 -14.55 -6.18 6.26
CA ASN A 17 -14.68 -7.62 6.10
C ASN A 17 -14.47 -8.10 4.66
N ASP A 18 -14.53 -7.20 3.69
CA ASP A 18 -14.36 -7.55 2.28
C ASP A 18 -12.87 -7.66 1.95
N GLU A 19 -12.40 -8.91 1.87
CA GLU A 19 -11.01 -9.21 1.58
C GLU A 19 -10.59 -8.70 0.19
N THR A 20 -11.47 -8.81 -0.81
CA THR A 20 -11.18 -8.35 -2.17
C THR A 20 -10.91 -6.84 -2.18
N LYS A 21 -11.70 -6.10 -1.44
CA LYS A 21 -11.52 -4.66 -1.30
C LYS A 21 -10.16 -4.31 -0.70
N ILE A 22 -9.78 -5.02 0.36
CA ILE A 22 -8.49 -4.82 1.02
C ILE A 22 -7.34 -5.12 0.05
N ILE A 23 -7.44 -6.21 -0.71
CA ILE A 23 -6.42 -6.60 -1.68
C ILE A 23 -6.23 -5.52 -2.75
N VAL A 24 -7.31 -4.89 -3.22
CA VAL A 24 -7.20 -3.79 -4.18
C VAL A 24 -6.38 -2.64 -3.62
N PHE A 25 -6.64 -2.25 -2.37
CA PHE A 25 -5.86 -1.18 -1.73
C PHE A 25 -4.39 -1.57 -1.55
N ILE A 26 -4.12 -2.80 -1.12
CA ILE A 26 -2.74 -3.28 -0.92
C ILE A 26 -1.97 -3.27 -2.24
N ASN A 27 -2.54 -3.86 -3.28
CA ASN A 27 -1.86 -3.94 -4.58
C ASN A 27 -1.59 -2.56 -5.17
N SER A 28 -2.53 -1.63 -5.00
CA SER A 28 -2.34 -0.26 -5.47
C SER A 28 -1.23 0.45 -4.72
N ALA A 29 -1.15 0.26 -3.40
CA ALA A 29 -0.07 0.84 -2.58
C ALA A 29 1.28 0.24 -2.96
N ILE A 30 1.36 -1.08 -3.15
CA ILE A 30 2.59 -1.74 -3.58
C ILE A 30 3.04 -1.23 -4.95
N ALA A 31 2.10 -1.09 -5.88
CA ALA A 31 2.41 -0.57 -7.21
C ALA A 31 2.99 0.85 -7.13
N TYR A 32 2.42 1.68 -6.29
CA TYR A 32 2.93 3.04 -6.10
C TYR A 32 4.34 3.04 -5.49
N VAL A 33 4.55 2.23 -4.46
CA VAL A 33 5.87 2.10 -3.82
C VAL A 33 6.91 1.61 -4.82
N ASN A 34 6.56 0.63 -5.65
CA ASN A 34 7.45 0.12 -6.69
C ASN A 34 7.81 1.22 -7.70
N TRP A 35 6.82 1.99 -8.11
CA TRP A 35 7.06 3.11 -9.04
C TRP A 35 8.01 4.15 -8.42
N TYR A 36 7.80 4.48 -7.15
CA TYR A 36 8.63 5.48 -6.47
C TYR A 36 10.05 5.00 -6.22
N THR A 37 10.21 3.72 -5.85
CA THR A 37 11.51 3.18 -5.44
C THR A 37 12.25 2.44 -6.55
N PHE A 38 11.61 2.19 -7.68
CA PHE A 38 12.12 1.34 -8.76
C PHE A 38 12.42 -0.09 -8.30
N GLN A 39 11.61 -0.59 -7.35
CA GLN A 39 11.66 -1.96 -6.85
C GLN A 39 10.55 -2.81 -7.47
N ASN A 40 10.57 -4.11 -7.18
CA ASN A 40 9.59 -5.08 -7.69
C ASN A 40 8.93 -5.86 -6.55
N TYR A 41 8.45 -5.18 -5.54
CA TYR A 41 7.75 -5.85 -4.44
C TYR A 41 6.43 -6.45 -4.91
N SER A 42 6.01 -7.53 -4.26
CA SER A 42 4.77 -8.23 -4.63
C SER A 42 4.06 -8.74 -3.39
N LEU A 43 2.74 -8.70 -3.42
CA LEU A 43 1.91 -9.32 -2.38
C LEU A 43 2.15 -10.84 -2.28
N ASN A 44 2.61 -11.46 -3.36
CA ASN A 44 2.91 -12.88 -3.40
C ASN A 44 4.25 -13.23 -2.77
N ASP A 45 5.08 -12.24 -2.46
CA ASP A 45 6.42 -12.46 -1.92
C ASP A 45 6.77 -11.39 -0.88
N LEU A 46 6.02 -11.42 0.22
CA LEU A 46 6.15 -10.41 1.27
C LEU A 46 7.48 -10.49 2.02
N ASN A 47 8.15 -11.64 1.96
CA ASN A 47 9.44 -11.81 2.63
C ASN A 47 10.54 -10.93 2.03
N LEU A 48 10.36 -10.48 0.79
CA LEU A 48 11.31 -9.60 0.12
C LEU A 48 11.08 -8.12 0.42
N ILE A 49 10.00 -7.80 1.14
CA ILE A 49 9.68 -6.42 1.47
C ILE A 49 10.32 -6.06 2.81
N PRO A 50 11.23 -5.06 2.84
CA PRO A 50 11.79 -4.60 4.11
C PRO A 50 10.72 -4.11 5.07
N TYR A 51 10.95 -4.26 6.36
CA TYR A 51 9.98 -3.88 7.39
C TYR A 51 9.54 -2.41 7.26
N ASP A 52 10.49 -1.51 7.01
CA ASP A 52 10.19 -0.08 6.87
C ASP A 52 9.23 0.17 5.71
N ILE A 53 9.48 -0.47 4.58
CA ILE A 53 8.62 -0.37 3.41
C ILE A 53 7.24 -0.95 3.71
N PHE A 54 7.21 -2.06 4.45
CA PHE A 54 5.97 -2.69 4.86
C PHE A 54 5.09 -1.73 5.66
N MET A 55 5.69 -1.01 6.60
CA MET A 55 4.96 -0.02 7.41
C MET A 55 4.43 1.13 6.56
N VAL A 56 5.19 1.57 5.56
CA VAL A 56 4.72 2.60 4.62
C VAL A 56 3.50 2.10 3.84
N ILE A 57 3.54 0.86 3.36
CA ILE A 57 2.41 0.27 2.63
C ILE A 57 1.16 0.25 3.51
N ILE A 58 1.27 -0.19 4.75
CA ILE A 58 0.14 -0.23 5.68
C ILE A 58 -0.43 1.17 5.91
N GLU A 59 0.44 2.16 6.10
CA GLU A 59 0.03 3.55 6.29
C GLU A 59 -0.71 4.09 5.06
N LEU A 60 -0.18 3.84 3.87
CA LEU A 60 -0.82 4.26 2.62
C LEU A 60 -2.21 3.65 2.46
N VAL A 61 -2.33 2.35 2.70
CA VAL A 61 -3.62 1.66 2.62
C VAL A 61 -4.61 2.24 3.60
N LYS A 62 -4.19 2.41 4.85
CA LYS A 62 -5.05 2.94 5.91
C LYS A 62 -5.57 4.34 5.56
N ASP A 63 -4.67 5.23 5.17
CA ASP A 63 -5.04 6.61 4.89
C ASP A 63 -5.96 6.71 3.67
N LYS A 64 -5.65 5.97 2.62
CA LYS A 64 -6.46 5.98 1.40
C LYS A 64 -7.84 5.36 1.63
N TYR A 65 -7.90 4.30 2.41
CA TYR A 65 -9.16 3.66 2.76
C TYR A 65 -10.08 4.64 3.51
N HIS A 66 -9.56 5.32 4.52
CA HIS A 66 -10.34 6.29 5.29
C HIS A 66 -10.80 7.48 4.44
N GLU A 67 -10.01 7.85 3.45
CA GLU A 67 -10.37 8.91 2.52
C GLU A 67 -11.55 8.52 1.65
N ARG A 68 -11.66 7.24 1.25
CA ARG A 68 -12.59 6.81 0.21
C ARG A 68 -13.82 6.06 0.68
N VAL A 69 -13.79 5.48 1.87
CA VAL A 69 -14.83 4.54 2.28
C VAL A 69 -16.24 5.14 2.30
N TRP A 70 -16.36 6.42 2.60
CA TRP A 70 -17.66 7.08 2.68
C TRP A 70 -18.12 7.68 1.35
N VAL A 71 -17.25 7.71 0.36
CA VAL A 71 -17.55 8.36 -0.93
C VAL A 71 -18.10 7.35 -1.95
N GLU A 72 -17.50 6.16 -2.02
CA GLU A 72 -17.73 5.24 -3.14
C GLU A 72 -17.79 3.77 -2.72
N SER A 73 -18.49 3.46 -1.66
CA SER A 73 -18.51 2.11 -1.12
C SER A 73 -19.02 1.04 -2.11
N GLU A 74 -19.97 1.38 -2.96
CA GLU A 74 -20.58 0.42 -3.89
C GLU A 74 -19.86 0.30 -5.23
N ARG A 75 -18.93 1.19 -5.53
CA ARG A 75 -18.24 1.22 -6.83
C ARG A 75 -16.77 0.85 -6.75
N LEU A 76 -16.33 0.34 -5.62
CA LEU A 76 -14.91 0.12 -5.43
C LEU A 76 -14.32 -0.88 -6.41
N SER A 77 -15.10 -1.83 -6.89
CA SER A 77 -14.65 -2.80 -7.89
C SER A 77 -14.29 -2.16 -9.23
N ASP A 78 -14.87 -1.00 -9.53
CA ASP A 78 -14.64 -0.28 -10.79
C ASP A 78 -13.55 0.79 -10.63
N TYR A 79 -12.96 0.90 -9.44
CA TYR A 79 -11.99 1.95 -9.15
C TYR A 79 -10.57 1.48 -9.34
N SER A 80 -9.79 2.32 -9.99
CA SER A 80 -8.35 2.25 -9.82
C SER A 80 -7.98 3.19 -8.67
N ILE A 81 -7.38 2.64 -7.63
CA ILE A 81 -6.89 3.42 -6.50
C ILE A 81 -5.59 4.08 -6.92
N THR A 82 -5.58 5.41 -6.93
CA THR A 82 -4.40 6.17 -7.36
C THR A 82 -3.74 6.84 -6.17
N TYR A 83 -2.44 6.64 -6.04
CA TYR A 83 -1.62 7.32 -5.03
C TYR A 83 -0.75 8.37 -5.69
N THR A 84 -0.51 9.46 -4.97
CA THR A 84 0.38 10.54 -5.42
C THR A 84 1.36 10.87 -4.30
N THR A 85 2.35 11.71 -4.60
CA THR A 85 3.33 12.12 -3.57
C THR A 85 2.67 12.85 -2.40
N LYS A 86 1.48 13.38 -2.57
CA LYS A 86 0.72 14.00 -1.47
C LYS A 86 0.24 13.00 -0.44
N ASP A 87 0.12 11.72 -0.83
CA ASP A 87 -0.30 10.66 0.09
C ASP A 87 0.82 10.23 1.03
N LEU A 88 2.06 10.63 0.75
CA LEU A 88 3.22 10.27 1.56
C LEU A 88 3.47 11.33 2.64
N SER A 89 3.60 10.89 3.88
CA SER A 89 4.13 11.74 4.94
C SER A 89 5.62 12.02 4.69
N ASN A 90 6.19 13.03 5.34
CA ASN A 90 7.62 13.31 5.23
C ASN A 90 8.46 12.12 5.69
N ASP A 91 8.04 11.45 6.76
CA ASP A 91 8.74 10.27 7.27
C ASP A 91 8.70 9.12 6.26
N ALA A 92 7.54 8.91 5.62
CA ALA A 92 7.39 7.89 4.59
C ALA A 92 8.30 8.17 3.40
N LYS A 93 8.40 9.42 2.97
CA LYS A 93 9.31 9.79 1.87
C LYS A 93 10.77 9.48 2.22
N ILE A 94 11.19 9.80 3.43
CA ILE A 94 12.55 9.51 3.89
C ILE A 94 12.82 8.01 3.85
N LEU A 95 11.87 7.20 4.34
CA LEU A 95 12.02 5.75 4.32
C LEU A 95 12.08 5.20 2.90
N LEU A 96 11.20 5.66 2.01
CA LEU A 96 11.18 5.20 0.62
C LEU A 96 12.45 5.61 -0.12
N ASP A 97 12.98 6.80 0.15
CA ASP A 97 14.20 7.27 -0.51
C ASP A 97 15.40 6.39 -0.17
N ARG A 98 15.44 5.78 1.02
CA ARG A 98 16.51 4.84 1.39
C ARG A 98 16.54 3.60 0.50
N TYR A 99 15.41 3.19 -0.03
CA TYR A 99 15.28 1.98 -0.84
C TYR A 99 15.16 2.27 -2.32
N ARG A 100 15.17 3.53 -2.68
CA ARG A 100 15.03 3.93 -4.08
C ARG A 100 16.29 3.60 -4.85
N ILE A 101 16.11 2.86 -5.94
CA ILE A 101 17.22 2.54 -6.85
C ILE A 101 17.45 3.72 -7.77
N ILE A 102 18.66 4.25 -7.78
CA ILE A 102 19.04 5.35 -8.65
C ILE A 102 19.88 4.77 -9.79
N TYR A 103 19.39 4.93 -11.01
CA TYR A 103 20.14 4.51 -12.20
C TYR A 103 21.05 5.65 -12.63
N VAL A 104 22.34 5.37 -12.65
CA VAL A 104 23.35 6.33 -13.09
C VAL A 104 23.93 5.82 -14.41
N ASN A 105 23.81 6.64 -15.43
CA ASN A 105 24.38 6.33 -16.76
C ASN A 105 25.76 6.96 -16.93
#